data_b5abf3ea07cea332493e526898226918
#
_entry.id   b5abf3ea07cea332493e526898226918
#
_cell.length_a   1.000
_cell.length_b   1.000
_cell.length_c   1.000
_cell.angle_alpha   90.00
_cell.angle_beta   90.00
_cell.angle_gamma   90.00
#
_symmetry.space_group_name_H-M   'P 1'
#
loop_
_entity.id
_entity.type
_entity.pdbx_description
1 polymer ?
#
loop_
_entity_poly.entity_id
_entity_poly.type
_entity_poly.pdbx_seq_one_letter_code
_entity_poly.pdbx_strand_id
1 'polypeptide(L)'
;RRIDLGCAQLGERTQYFAVSCGCGYDASICHAAFSSHVKNFLNRLRLGKLTYIATGIKELILCKPAPMTITLDGGRTLRFRRTFFASAMNCRFEGGGVRFCPSAQPDDGFLDLCVVEGPSRLLIIPLFLLSLLGIHGILPGVHLLRARSMEFQSSRRLAVHTDGEPYFLKGKMQI
;
A
#
# COMPACT_ATOMS: atom_id res chain seq x y z
N ARG A 1 16.29 5.66 -19.90
CA ARG A 1 15.15 4.70 -19.85
C ARG A 1 13.89 5.53 -19.60
N ARG A 2 12.79 5.15 -20.23
CA ARG A 2 11.46 5.68 -19.92
C ARG A 2 10.84 4.80 -18.84
N ILE A 3 10.02 5.38 -17.98
CA ILE A 3 9.18 4.68 -17.03
C ILE A 3 7.75 5.20 -17.19
N ASP A 4 6.79 4.35 -16.92
CA ASP A 4 5.39 4.75 -16.82
C ASP A 4 5.15 5.50 -15.52
N LEU A 5 4.16 6.36 -15.50
CA LEU A 5 3.68 7.02 -14.29
C LEU A 5 2.26 6.56 -14.01
N GLY A 6 2.03 6.09 -12.79
CA GLY A 6 0.68 5.88 -12.30
C GLY A 6 -0.01 7.23 -12.05
N CYS A 7 -1.31 7.27 -12.28
CA CYS A 7 -2.15 8.45 -12.05
C CYS A 7 -3.31 8.07 -11.14
N ALA A 8 -3.33 8.63 -9.92
CA ALA A 8 -4.38 8.38 -8.95
C ALA A 8 -5.33 9.59 -8.88
N GLN A 9 -6.61 9.35 -9.13
CA GLN A 9 -7.68 10.32 -8.96
C GLN A 9 -8.32 10.17 -7.58
N LEU A 10 -8.08 11.13 -6.70
CA LEU A 10 -8.51 11.18 -5.31
C LEU A 10 -9.60 12.26 -5.12
N GLY A 11 -10.84 11.96 -5.52
CA GLY A 11 -11.88 12.98 -5.63
C GLY A 11 -11.54 14.01 -6.71
N GLU A 12 -11.42 15.29 -6.36
CA GLU A 12 -11.03 16.36 -7.29
C GLU A 12 -9.52 16.49 -7.50
N ARG A 13 -8.70 15.74 -6.75
CA ARG A 13 -7.24 15.81 -6.83
C ARG A 13 -6.70 14.69 -7.71
N THR A 14 -5.79 15.06 -8.61
CA THR A 14 -4.98 14.11 -9.39
C THR A 14 -3.57 14.09 -8.81
N GLN A 15 -3.06 12.88 -8.56
CA GLN A 15 -1.72 12.64 -8.07
C GLN A 15 -1.01 11.64 -8.99
N TYR A 16 0.23 11.93 -9.32
CA TYR A 16 1.09 11.02 -10.07
C TYR A 16 2.03 10.29 -9.12
N PHE A 17 2.34 9.05 -9.43
CA PHE A 17 3.30 8.27 -8.67
C PHE A 17 4.20 7.45 -9.60
N ALA A 18 5.45 7.29 -9.21
CA ALA A 18 6.44 6.51 -9.93
C ALA A 18 6.61 5.10 -9.36
N VAL A 19 6.31 4.92 -8.08
CA VAL A 19 6.54 3.66 -7.35
C VAL A 19 5.23 2.99 -7.00
N SER A 20 4.37 3.65 -6.19
CA SER A 20 3.18 3.02 -5.63
C SER A 20 2.09 4.00 -5.23
N CYS A 21 0.84 3.51 -5.29
CA CYS A 21 -0.31 4.13 -4.65
C CYS A 21 -1.00 3.08 -3.78
N GLY A 22 -0.97 3.28 -2.46
CA GLY A 22 -1.46 2.31 -1.50
C GLY A 22 -2.50 2.88 -0.55
N CYS A 23 -3.28 1.98 0.06
CA CYS A 23 -4.27 2.32 1.07
C CYS A 23 -4.34 1.27 2.18
N GLY A 24 -4.68 1.70 3.40
CA GLY A 24 -4.76 0.86 4.57
C GLY A 24 -3.54 0.93 5.47
N TYR A 25 -2.99 -0.21 5.87
CA TYR A 25 -1.92 -0.27 6.87
C TYR A 25 -0.62 0.42 6.44
N ASP A 26 -0.17 0.20 5.23
CA ASP A 26 1.02 0.85 4.66
C ASP A 26 0.87 2.37 4.63
N ALA A 27 -0.26 2.86 4.15
CA ALA A 27 -0.59 4.28 4.16
C ALA A 27 -0.68 4.84 5.58
N SER A 28 -1.20 4.09 6.55
CA SER A 28 -1.23 4.50 7.95
C SER A 28 0.17 4.71 8.52
N ILE A 29 1.14 3.88 8.14
CA ILE A 29 2.55 4.07 8.51
C ILE A 29 3.09 5.38 7.91
N CYS A 30 2.79 5.67 6.64
CA CYS A 30 3.18 6.91 5.99
C CYS A 30 2.60 8.13 6.72
N HIS A 31 1.30 8.09 7.08
CA HIS A 31 0.65 9.15 7.86
C HIS A 31 1.29 9.35 9.23
N ALA A 32 1.53 8.27 9.97
CA ALA A 32 2.14 8.34 11.29
C ALA A 32 3.60 8.83 11.21
N ALA A 33 4.35 8.39 10.22
CA ALA A 33 5.73 8.84 10.00
C ALA A 33 5.80 10.32 9.60
N PHE A 34 4.84 10.80 8.81
CA PHE A 34 4.80 12.20 8.37
C PHE A 34 4.40 13.16 9.51
N SER A 35 3.48 12.75 10.38
CA SER A 35 2.96 13.58 11.48
C SER A 35 3.80 13.56 12.75
N SER A 36 4.82 12.70 12.86
CA SER A 36 5.57 12.56 14.10
C SER A 36 6.70 13.58 14.21
N HIS A 37 6.58 14.55 15.13
CA HIS A 37 7.68 15.40 15.60
C HIS A 37 8.86 14.58 16.19
N VAL A 38 8.59 13.37 16.64
CA VAL A 38 9.58 12.39 17.14
C VAL A 38 10.57 11.97 16.05
N LYS A 39 10.17 12.00 14.76
CA LYS A 39 11.04 11.71 13.61
C LYS A 39 12.29 12.60 13.58
N ASN A 40 12.13 13.89 13.81
CA ASN A 40 13.25 14.85 13.76
C ASN A 40 14.24 14.63 14.91
N PHE A 41 13.76 14.24 16.08
CA PHE A 41 14.60 13.97 17.26
C PHE A 41 15.37 12.66 17.10
N LEU A 42 14.71 11.58 16.65
CA LEU A 42 15.33 10.26 16.49
C LEU A 42 16.23 10.17 15.25
N ASN A 43 15.95 10.92 14.18
CA ASN A 43 16.86 11.07 13.06
C ASN A 43 18.18 11.73 13.46
N ARG A 44 18.15 12.69 14.39
CA ARG A 44 19.33 13.33 14.97
C ARG A 44 20.19 12.35 15.75
N LEU A 45 19.58 11.28 16.31
CA LEU A 45 20.27 10.20 17.03
C LEU A 45 20.63 8.99 16.15
N ARG A 46 20.50 9.08 14.82
CA ARG A 46 20.71 7.94 13.88
C ARG A 46 19.82 6.72 14.16
N LEU A 47 18.77 6.87 14.93
CA LEU A 47 17.80 5.82 15.30
C LEU A 47 16.56 5.78 14.40
N GLY A 48 16.63 6.38 13.21
CA GLY A 48 15.50 6.47 12.26
C GLY A 48 14.86 5.12 11.91
N LYS A 49 15.68 4.05 11.78
CA LYS A 49 15.16 2.69 11.54
C LYS A 49 14.28 2.18 12.68
N LEU A 50 14.65 2.45 13.94
CA LEU A 50 13.86 2.05 15.11
C LEU A 50 12.51 2.78 15.16
N THR A 51 12.48 4.03 14.73
CA THR A 51 11.23 4.81 14.64
C THR A 51 10.25 4.18 13.66
N TYR A 52 10.73 3.75 12.49
CA TYR A 52 9.88 3.06 11.51
C TYR A 52 9.33 1.74 12.06
N ILE A 53 10.15 0.96 12.73
CA ILE A 53 9.74 -0.30 13.36
C ILE A 53 8.70 -0.03 14.45
N ALA A 54 8.94 0.91 15.35
CA ALA A 54 8.01 1.25 16.41
C ALA A 54 6.68 1.81 15.86
N THR A 55 6.74 2.65 14.83
CA THR A 55 5.56 3.17 14.13
C THR A 55 4.80 2.03 13.45
N GLY A 56 5.49 1.13 12.76
CA GLY A 56 4.89 -0.04 12.15
C GLY A 56 4.16 -0.93 13.16
N ILE A 57 4.78 -1.22 14.30
CA ILE A 57 4.15 -2.00 15.38
C ILE A 57 2.92 -1.27 15.94
N LYS A 58 3.02 0.03 16.19
CA LYS A 58 1.88 0.84 16.66
C LYS A 58 0.72 0.81 15.67
N GLU A 59 1.00 1.07 14.39
CA GLU A 59 -0.02 1.04 13.35
C GLU A 59 -0.60 -0.36 13.15
N LEU A 60 0.20 -1.42 13.33
CA LEU A 60 -0.28 -2.79 13.33
C LEU A 60 -1.37 -3.04 14.38
N ILE A 61 -1.22 -2.45 15.55
CA ILE A 61 -2.20 -2.57 16.65
C ILE A 61 -3.44 -1.70 16.37
N LEU A 62 -3.24 -0.50 15.82
CA LEU A 62 -4.30 0.49 15.64
C LEU A 62 -5.08 0.33 14.34
N CYS A 63 -4.45 -0.13 13.27
CA CYS A 63 -5.09 -0.28 11.96
C CYS A 63 -6.22 -1.30 12.02
N LYS A 64 -7.39 -0.88 11.53
CA LYS A 64 -8.59 -1.72 11.43
C LYS A 64 -8.80 -2.08 9.97
N PRO A 65 -8.80 -3.39 9.64
CA PRO A 65 -9.15 -3.82 8.29
C PRO A 65 -10.51 -3.25 7.87
N ALA A 66 -10.62 -2.86 6.61
CA ALA A 66 -11.83 -2.26 6.05
C ALA A 66 -12.39 -3.11 4.89
N PRO A 67 -13.71 -3.11 4.68
CA PRO A 67 -14.26 -3.69 3.48
C PRO A 67 -13.84 -2.85 2.26
N MET A 68 -13.47 -3.53 1.18
CA MET A 68 -13.00 -2.90 -0.04
C MET A 68 -13.55 -3.63 -1.26
N THR A 69 -13.96 -2.87 -2.24
CA THR A 69 -14.28 -3.37 -3.58
C THR A 69 -13.22 -2.82 -4.53
N ILE A 70 -12.62 -3.70 -5.33
CA ILE A 70 -11.61 -3.33 -6.32
C ILE A 70 -12.10 -3.79 -7.68
N THR A 71 -12.20 -2.87 -8.64
CA THR A 71 -12.55 -3.15 -10.02
C THR A 71 -11.31 -2.98 -10.89
N LEU A 72 -10.99 -3.98 -11.68
CA LEU A 72 -9.85 -4.02 -12.58
C LEU A 72 -10.33 -3.85 -14.02
N ASP A 73 -9.70 -2.95 -14.76
CA ASP A 73 -9.96 -2.65 -16.19
C ASP A 73 -11.46 -2.43 -16.51
N GLY A 74 -12.20 -1.84 -15.58
CA GLY A 74 -13.63 -1.57 -15.72
C GLY A 74 -14.55 -2.80 -15.77
N GLY A 75 -14.01 -4.03 -15.67
CA GLY A 75 -14.76 -5.28 -15.82
C GLY A 75 -14.74 -6.18 -14.59
N ARG A 76 -13.58 -6.66 -14.21
CA ARG A 76 -13.43 -7.64 -13.13
C ARG A 76 -13.53 -6.96 -11.76
N THR A 77 -14.58 -7.26 -11.01
CA THR A 77 -14.80 -6.73 -9.65
C THR A 77 -14.52 -7.79 -8.59
N LEU A 78 -13.69 -7.44 -7.64
CA LEU A 78 -13.32 -8.25 -6.48
C LEU A 78 -13.81 -7.57 -5.20
N ARG A 79 -14.34 -8.35 -4.26
CA ARG A 79 -14.86 -7.84 -2.99
C ARG A 79 -14.11 -8.49 -1.83
N PHE A 80 -13.46 -7.67 -1.03
CA PHE A 80 -12.72 -8.06 0.15
C PHE A 80 -13.45 -7.57 1.39
N ARG A 81 -13.71 -8.45 2.34
CA ARG A 81 -14.45 -8.10 3.56
C ARG A 81 -13.58 -7.41 4.60
N ARG A 82 -12.30 -7.73 4.61
CA ARG A 82 -11.35 -7.30 5.64
C ARG A 82 -10.00 -7.00 5.02
N THR A 83 -9.92 -6.02 4.17
CA THR A 83 -8.65 -5.59 3.58
C THR A 83 -7.79 -4.90 4.64
N PHE A 84 -6.59 -5.43 4.83
CA PHE A 84 -5.58 -4.86 5.70
C PHE A 84 -4.82 -3.75 4.97
N PHE A 85 -4.36 -4.03 3.78
CA PHE A 85 -3.90 -3.03 2.83
C PHE A 85 -4.10 -3.50 1.38
N ALA A 86 -4.09 -2.52 0.47
CA ALA A 86 -4.04 -2.74 -0.97
C ALA A 86 -3.14 -1.67 -1.58
N SER A 87 -2.15 -2.09 -2.38
CA SER A 87 -1.18 -1.20 -3.01
C SER A 87 -1.05 -1.53 -4.49
N ALA A 88 -1.33 -0.53 -5.35
CA ALA A 88 -1.05 -0.55 -6.77
C ALA A 88 0.40 -0.12 -6.99
N MET A 89 1.20 -0.98 -7.62
CA MET A 89 2.64 -0.86 -7.74
C MET A 89 3.04 -0.70 -9.21
N ASN A 90 3.82 0.32 -9.50
CA ASN A 90 4.52 0.47 -10.77
C ASN A 90 5.91 -0.18 -10.72
N CYS A 91 6.49 -0.26 -9.53
CA CYS A 91 7.81 -0.83 -9.28
C CYS A 91 7.73 -2.06 -8.36
N ARG A 92 8.75 -2.95 -8.44
CA ARG A 92 8.83 -4.15 -7.59
C ARG A 92 9.00 -3.84 -6.11
N PHE A 93 9.70 -2.74 -5.82
CA PHE A 93 10.13 -2.37 -4.48
C PHE A 93 9.39 -1.14 -4.00
N GLU A 94 9.01 -1.18 -2.75
CA GLU A 94 8.58 -0.04 -1.98
C GLU A 94 9.58 0.28 -0.87
N GLY A 95 9.35 1.34 -0.11
CA GLY A 95 10.25 1.80 0.95
C GLY A 95 10.82 0.68 1.82
N GLY A 96 12.13 0.70 2.07
CA GLY A 96 12.83 -0.31 2.87
C GLY A 96 13.18 -1.61 2.15
N GLY A 97 12.97 -1.71 0.82
CA GLY A 97 13.33 -2.90 0.04
C GLY A 97 12.26 -4.00 0.04
N VAL A 98 11.05 -3.68 0.45
CA VAL A 98 9.91 -4.59 0.46
C VAL A 98 9.43 -4.84 -0.97
N ARG A 99 9.25 -6.10 -1.35
CA ARG A 99 8.80 -6.53 -2.68
C ARG A 99 7.32 -6.90 -2.65
N PHE A 100 6.43 -5.93 -2.59
CA PHE A 100 4.99 -6.22 -2.58
C PHE A 100 4.48 -6.76 -3.92
N CYS A 101 5.06 -6.35 -5.04
CA CYS A 101 4.74 -6.89 -6.37
C CYS A 101 6.02 -7.32 -7.09
N PRO A 102 6.54 -8.54 -6.82
CA PRO A 102 7.86 -8.99 -7.33
C PRO A 102 7.97 -9.01 -8.86
N SER A 103 6.84 -9.14 -9.56
CA SER A 103 6.76 -9.18 -11.03
C SER A 103 6.59 -7.82 -11.68
N ALA A 104 6.35 -6.75 -10.92
CA ALA A 104 6.09 -5.41 -11.47
C ALA A 104 7.25 -4.91 -12.35
N GLN A 105 6.90 -4.29 -13.47
CA GLN A 105 7.83 -3.70 -14.43
C GLN A 105 7.38 -2.26 -14.71
N PRO A 106 8.27 -1.26 -14.52
CA PRO A 106 7.88 0.14 -14.58
C PRO A 106 7.71 0.71 -16.00
N ASP A 107 7.79 -0.10 -17.05
CA ASP A 107 7.79 0.31 -18.46
C ASP A 107 6.92 -0.59 -19.36
N ASP A 108 5.90 -1.24 -18.80
CA ASP A 108 5.07 -2.22 -19.51
C ASP A 108 3.59 -1.82 -19.63
N GLY A 109 3.24 -0.62 -19.19
CA GLY A 109 1.87 -0.08 -19.27
C GLY A 109 0.87 -0.76 -18.35
N PHE A 110 1.33 -1.44 -17.30
CA PHE A 110 0.50 -2.10 -16.29
C PHE A 110 0.87 -1.66 -14.89
N LEU A 111 -0.08 -1.82 -13.99
CA LEU A 111 0.11 -1.75 -12.55
C LEU A 111 -0.09 -3.13 -11.94
N ASP A 112 0.80 -3.53 -11.08
CA ASP A 112 0.66 -4.72 -10.26
C ASP A 112 0.00 -4.36 -8.93
N LEU A 113 -0.92 -5.19 -8.46
CA LEU A 113 -1.70 -4.96 -7.26
C LEU A 113 -1.42 -6.04 -6.23
N CYS A 114 -1.03 -5.63 -5.04
CA CYS A 114 -0.97 -6.48 -3.87
C CYS A 114 -2.13 -6.14 -2.93
N VAL A 115 -2.98 -7.13 -2.64
CA VAL A 115 -4.05 -6.99 -1.64
C VAL A 115 -3.81 -8.02 -0.54
N VAL A 116 -3.87 -7.56 0.70
CA VAL A 116 -3.80 -8.43 1.88
C VAL A 116 -5.14 -8.40 2.60
N GLU A 117 -5.84 -9.54 2.57
CA GLU A 117 -7.15 -9.72 3.18
C GLU A 117 -7.08 -10.59 4.44
N GLY A 118 -7.73 -10.12 5.48
CA GLY A 118 -8.19 -10.91 6.61
C GLY A 118 -7.20 -11.60 7.53
N PRO A 119 -5.88 -11.41 7.43
CA PRO A 119 -4.99 -12.16 8.30
C PRO A 119 -5.21 -11.81 9.78
N SER A 120 -4.92 -12.77 10.64
CA SER A 120 -4.66 -12.43 12.03
C SER A 120 -3.44 -11.50 12.06
N ARG A 121 -3.41 -10.55 12.99
CA ARG A 121 -2.28 -9.61 13.15
C ARG A 121 -0.94 -10.33 13.30
N LEU A 122 -0.94 -11.58 13.76
CA LEU A 122 0.24 -12.43 13.89
C LEU A 122 0.85 -12.82 12.53
N LEU A 123 0.06 -12.88 11.46
CA LEU A 123 0.56 -13.19 10.11
C LEU A 123 1.26 -12.01 9.44
N ILE A 124 1.20 -10.81 10.01
CA ILE A 124 1.84 -9.62 9.39
C ILE A 124 3.36 -9.70 9.50
N ILE A 125 3.90 -10.26 10.57
CA ILE A 125 5.35 -10.44 10.70
C ILE A 125 5.88 -11.41 9.63
N PRO A 126 5.35 -12.64 9.49
CA PRO A 126 5.77 -13.51 8.40
C PRO A 126 5.46 -12.92 7.01
N LEU A 127 4.34 -12.23 6.83
CA LEU A 127 4.05 -11.51 5.60
C LEU A 127 5.17 -10.53 5.24
N PHE A 128 5.58 -9.69 6.19
CA PHE A 128 6.66 -8.73 5.98
C PHE A 128 7.99 -9.42 5.64
N LEU A 129 8.38 -10.45 6.39
CA LEU A 129 9.62 -11.20 6.13
C LEU A 129 9.60 -11.86 4.74
N LEU A 130 8.49 -12.49 4.37
CA LEU A 130 8.35 -13.11 3.05
C LEU A 130 8.24 -12.08 1.92
N SER A 131 7.73 -10.88 2.19
CA SER A 131 7.71 -9.80 1.20
C SER A 131 9.10 -9.22 0.92
N LEU A 132 10.03 -9.26 1.86
CA LEU A 132 11.44 -8.93 1.60
C LEU A 132 12.06 -9.90 0.59
N LEU A 133 11.65 -11.16 0.63
CA LEU A 133 12.07 -12.20 -0.30
C LEU A 133 11.25 -12.22 -1.60
N GLY A 134 10.08 -11.53 -1.62
CA GLY A 134 9.17 -11.51 -2.76
C GLY A 134 8.34 -12.78 -2.92
N ILE A 135 8.18 -13.60 -1.89
CA ILE A 135 7.46 -14.87 -1.92
C ILE A 135 6.19 -14.89 -1.05
N HIS A 136 5.79 -13.75 -0.52
CA HIS A 136 4.61 -13.60 0.36
C HIS A 136 3.29 -13.96 -0.33
N GLY A 137 3.24 -14.02 -1.66
CA GLY A 137 2.05 -14.46 -2.42
C GLY A 137 1.61 -15.90 -2.13
N ILE A 138 2.45 -16.72 -1.46
CA ILE A 138 2.08 -18.06 -1.01
C ILE A 138 1.18 -18.05 0.24
N LEU A 139 1.11 -16.93 0.94
CA LEU A 139 0.30 -16.83 2.16
C LEU A 139 -1.20 -16.71 1.84
N PRO A 140 -2.07 -17.38 2.61
CA PRO A 140 -3.50 -17.22 2.45
C PRO A 140 -3.92 -15.77 2.73
N GLY A 141 -4.83 -15.26 1.89
CA GLY A 141 -5.31 -13.88 1.97
C GLY A 141 -4.39 -12.84 1.31
N VAL A 142 -3.30 -13.26 0.67
CA VAL A 142 -2.50 -12.41 -0.21
C VAL A 142 -2.93 -12.62 -1.66
N HIS A 143 -3.30 -11.55 -2.32
CA HIS A 143 -3.72 -11.55 -3.72
C HIS A 143 -2.78 -10.66 -4.52
N LEU A 144 -2.09 -11.25 -5.50
CA LEU A 144 -1.27 -10.55 -6.47
C LEU A 144 -2.02 -10.54 -7.80
N LEU A 145 -2.32 -9.35 -8.29
CA LEU A 145 -3.15 -9.12 -9.46
C LEU A 145 -2.45 -8.10 -10.36
N ARG A 146 -2.96 -7.93 -11.59
CA ARG A 146 -2.40 -7.00 -12.56
C ARG A 146 -3.50 -6.40 -13.41
N ALA A 147 -3.44 -5.11 -13.71
CA ALA A 147 -4.39 -4.40 -14.55
C ALA A 147 -3.77 -3.09 -15.09
N ARG A 148 -4.41 -2.51 -16.09
CA ARG A 148 -4.03 -1.18 -16.62
C ARG A 148 -4.70 -0.05 -15.85
N SER A 149 -5.88 -0.32 -15.31
CA SER A 149 -6.61 0.63 -14.49
C SER A 149 -7.26 -0.09 -13.33
N MET A 150 -7.37 0.60 -12.22
CA MET A 150 -7.93 0.06 -10.98
C MET A 150 -8.84 1.07 -10.32
N GLU A 151 -9.96 0.60 -9.79
CA GLU A 151 -10.85 1.40 -8.98
C GLU A 151 -10.97 0.79 -7.60
N PHE A 152 -10.60 1.56 -6.58
CA PHE A 152 -10.76 1.17 -5.17
C PHE A 152 -11.96 1.90 -4.58
N GLN A 153 -12.83 1.16 -3.92
CA GLN A 153 -13.99 1.71 -3.24
C GLN A 153 -14.10 1.14 -1.83
N SER A 154 -14.29 2.03 -0.83
CA SER A 154 -14.56 1.63 0.54
C SER A 154 -15.65 2.52 1.16
N SER A 155 -16.47 1.92 2.02
CA SER A 155 -17.44 2.66 2.83
C SER A 155 -16.80 3.40 4.00
N ARG A 156 -15.52 3.09 4.32
CA ARG A 156 -14.78 3.74 5.40
C ARG A 156 -13.80 4.76 4.85
N ARG A 157 -13.49 5.77 5.66
CA ARG A 157 -12.36 6.65 5.41
C ARG A 157 -11.07 5.84 5.52
N LEU A 158 -10.27 5.85 4.46
CA LEU A 158 -8.99 5.13 4.39
C LEU A 158 -7.83 6.12 4.39
N ALA A 159 -6.75 5.75 5.05
CA ALA A 159 -5.45 6.32 4.78
C ALA A 159 -4.99 5.85 3.39
N VAL A 160 -4.47 6.76 2.60
CA VAL A 160 -3.93 6.53 1.25
C VAL A 160 -2.56 7.20 1.17
N HIS A 161 -1.68 6.68 0.35
CA HIS A 161 -0.45 7.37 -0.04
C HIS A 161 -0.18 7.24 -1.54
N THR A 162 0.57 8.19 -2.07
CA THR A 162 1.24 8.12 -3.38
C THR A 162 2.72 8.36 -3.15
N ASP A 163 3.57 7.38 -3.48
CA ASP A 163 5.03 7.41 -3.24
C ASP A 163 5.40 7.84 -1.80
N GLY A 164 4.59 7.41 -0.81
CA GLY A 164 4.77 7.73 0.61
C GLY A 164 4.18 9.06 1.07
N GLU A 165 3.66 9.90 0.18
CA GLU A 165 2.93 11.12 0.55
C GLU A 165 1.51 10.78 1.04
N PRO A 166 1.14 11.19 2.27
CA PRO A 166 -0.09 10.74 2.89
C PRO A 166 -1.32 11.57 2.49
N TYR A 167 -2.44 10.90 2.24
CA TYR A 167 -3.76 11.46 1.97
C TYR A 167 -4.84 10.70 2.72
N PHE A 168 -6.06 11.24 2.71
CA PHE A 168 -7.23 10.52 3.18
C PHE A 168 -8.27 10.42 2.07
N LEU A 169 -8.76 9.22 1.85
CA LEU A 169 -9.84 8.94 0.91
C LEU A 169 -11.13 8.63 1.66
N LYS A 170 -12.23 9.19 1.18
CA LYS A 170 -13.59 8.76 1.54
C LYS A 170 -14.32 8.45 0.24
N GLY A 171 -14.73 7.18 0.09
CA GLY A 171 -15.47 6.74 -1.08
C GLY A 171 -14.60 6.01 -2.11
N LYS A 172 -14.31 6.65 -3.24
CA LYS A 172 -13.75 6.02 -4.43
C LYS A 172 -12.44 6.66 -4.86
N MET A 173 -11.49 5.81 -5.30
CA MET A 173 -10.24 6.21 -5.93
C MET A 173 -10.07 5.46 -7.25
N GLN A 174 -9.64 6.14 -8.29
CA GLN A 174 -9.27 5.55 -9.58
C GLN A 174 -7.76 5.68 -9.80
N ILE A 175 -7.19 4.64 -10.33
CA ILE A 175 -5.77 4.58 -10.68
C ILE A 175 -5.64 4.10 -12.09
#